data_c9f1654d082daa0fa90bb9ba118f7456
#
_entry.id   c9f1654d082daa0fa90bb9ba118f7456
#
_cell.length_a   1.000
_cell.length_b   1.000
_cell.length_c   1.000
_cell.angle_alpha   90.00
_cell.angle_beta   90.00
_cell.angle_gamma   90.00
#
_symmetry.space_group_name_H-M   'P 1'
#
loop_
_entity.id
_entity.type
_entity.pdbx_description
1 polymer ?
#
loop_
_entity_poly.entity_id
_entity_poly.type
_entity_poly.pdbx_seq_one_letter_code
_entity_poly.pdbx_strand_id
1 'polypeptide(L)'
;MPVKDKIEIWGTEDCKFCHMAEELAKSKGFEVESIEASHDMFKFSKLFPNCKTVPQIIVGGVHIGGYNSLKEYFENGEKVV
;
A
#
# COMPACT_ATOMS: atom_id res chain seq x y z
N MET A 1 22.06 -3.03 -10.04
CA MET A 1 21.33 -1.83 -9.68
C MET A 1 20.13 -2.15 -8.83
N PRO A 2 20.14 -1.75 -7.57
CA PRO A 2 19.00 -2.05 -6.72
C PRO A 2 17.80 -1.24 -7.15
N VAL A 3 16.70 -1.92 -7.30
CA VAL A 3 15.43 -1.31 -7.60
C VAL A 3 14.61 -1.36 -6.34
N LYS A 4 13.95 -0.27 -6.02
CA LYS A 4 13.09 -0.25 -4.86
C LYS A 4 11.94 -1.21 -5.06
N ASP A 5 11.48 -1.79 -3.97
CA ASP A 5 10.37 -2.71 -4.02
C ASP A 5 9.13 -2.03 -4.55
N LYS A 6 8.32 -2.82 -5.22
CA LYS A 6 7.05 -2.33 -5.70
C LYS A 6 6.06 -2.24 -4.55
N ILE A 7 5.27 -1.18 -4.55
CA ILE A 7 4.25 -0.97 -3.55
C ILE A 7 2.88 -1.16 -4.19
N GLU A 8 2.08 -2.06 -3.64
CA GLU A 8 0.71 -2.28 -4.08
C GLU A 8 -0.22 -1.61 -3.10
N ILE A 9 -1.12 -0.79 -3.61
CA ILE A 9 -2.09 -0.08 -2.79
C ILE A 9 -3.49 -0.50 -3.20
N TRP A 10 -4.16 -1.23 -2.32
CA TRP A 10 -5.52 -1.68 -2.53
C TRP A 10 -6.47 -0.64 -1.96
N GLY A 11 -7.22 0.02 -2.82
CA GLY A 11 -8.10 1.08 -2.38
C GLY A 11 -9.27 1.29 -3.31
N THR A 12 -9.93 2.43 -3.16
CA THR A 12 -11.06 2.80 -3.99
C THR A 12 -10.84 4.20 -4.56
N GLU A 13 -11.60 4.53 -5.59
CA GLU A 13 -11.46 5.84 -6.24
C GLU A 13 -11.74 7.00 -5.28
N ASP A 14 -12.68 6.79 -4.36
CA ASP A 14 -13.09 7.85 -3.45
C ASP A 14 -12.25 7.92 -2.20
N CYS A 15 -11.24 7.09 -2.10
CA CYS A 15 -10.44 7.02 -0.88
C CYS A 15 -9.33 8.07 -0.89
N LYS A 16 -9.50 9.08 -0.07
CA LYS A 16 -8.50 10.15 0.03
C LYS A 16 -7.15 9.61 0.49
N PHE A 17 -7.16 8.74 1.50
CA PHE A 17 -5.91 8.19 2.02
C PHE A 17 -5.23 7.25 1.04
N CYS A 18 -5.99 6.63 0.16
CA CYS A 18 -5.41 5.81 -0.89
C CYS A 18 -4.57 6.67 -1.83
N HIS A 19 -5.13 7.81 -2.23
CA HIS A 19 -4.41 8.74 -3.10
C HIS A 19 -3.19 9.32 -2.40
N MET A 20 -3.33 9.64 -1.12
CA MET A 20 -2.20 10.15 -0.35
C MET A 20 -1.08 9.13 -0.24
N ALA A 21 -1.45 7.87 -0.05
CA ALA A 21 -0.46 6.80 0.01
C ALA A 21 0.27 6.65 -1.32
N GLU A 22 -0.46 6.75 -2.44
CA GLU A 22 0.16 6.67 -3.75
C GLU A 22 1.18 7.78 -3.95
N GLU A 23 0.80 9.00 -3.61
CA GLU A 23 1.68 10.14 -3.77
C GLU A 23 2.91 10.02 -2.88
N LEU A 24 2.71 9.58 -1.65
CA LEU A 24 3.82 9.40 -0.73
C LEU A 24 4.81 8.37 -1.25
N ALA A 25 4.31 7.23 -1.71
CA ALA A 25 5.18 6.19 -2.24
C ALA A 25 5.93 6.65 -3.48
N LYS A 26 5.24 7.36 -4.37
CA LYS A 26 5.89 7.87 -5.57
C LYS A 26 6.97 8.89 -5.24
N SER A 27 6.72 9.72 -4.24
CA SER A 27 7.70 10.73 -3.84
C SER A 27 8.97 10.11 -3.27
N LYS A 28 8.89 8.88 -2.81
CA LYS A 28 10.04 8.15 -2.30
C LYS A 28 10.73 7.31 -3.38
N GLY A 29 10.23 7.38 -4.61
CA GLY A 29 10.85 6.68 -5.73
C GLY A 29 10.43 5.23 -5.91
N PHE A 30 9.38 4.82 -5.23
CA PHE A 30 8.86 3.46 -5.38
C PHE A 30 7.97 3.34 -6.61
N GLU A 31 7.94 2.14 -7.17
CA GLU A 31 6.97 1.83 -8.20
C GLU A 31 5.66 1.49 -7.51
N VAL A 32 4.58 2.15 -7.92
CA VAL A 32 3.29 2.02 -7.26
C VAL A 32 2.29 1.38 -8.20
N GLU A 33 1.60 0.36 -7.71
CA GLU A 33 0.48 -0.23 -8.41
C GLU A 33 -0.78 0.02 -7.59
N SER A 34 -1.72 0.74 -8.18
CA SER A 34 -3.01 1.02 -7.54
C SER A 34 -4.00 -0.02 -8.00
N ILE A 35 -4.63 -0.68 -7.04
CA ILE A 35 -5.58 -1.74 -7.33
C ILE A 35 -6.93 -1.37 -6.75
N GLU A 36 -7.96 -1.38 -7.60
CA GLU A 36 -9.31 -1.06 -7.15
C GLU A 36 -9.88 -2.25 -6.39
N ALA A 37 -9.98 -2.12 -5.08
CA ALA A 37 -10.41 -3.24 -4.22
C ALA A 37 -11.79 -3.75 -4.58
N SER A 38 -12.68 -2.85 -5.01
CA SER A 38 -14.05 -3.25 -5.36
C SER A 38 -14.11 -4.12 -6.60
N HIS A 39 -13.08 -4.12 -7.43
CA HIS A 39 -13.05 -4.94 -8.64
C HIS A 39 -12.64 -6.38 -8.35
N ASP A 40 -12.06 -6.64 -7.18
CA ASP A 40 -11.66 -8.00 -6.83
C ASP A 40 -11.75 -8.18 -5.32
N MET A 41 -12.98 -8.14 -4.84
CA MET A 41 -13.25 -8.29 -3.40
C MET A 41 -12.85 -9.66 -2.89
N PHE A 42 -12.92 -10.66 -3.76
CA PHE A 42 -12.53 -11.99 -3.36
C PHE A 42 -11.05 -12.06 -3.00
N LYS A 43 -10.22 -11.50 -3.87
CA LYS A 43 -8.78 -11.47 -3.62
C LYS A 43 -8.45 -10.56 -2.44
N PHE A 44 -9.15 -9.44 -2.33
CA PHE A 44 -8.99 -8.54 -1.19
C PHE A 44 -9.24 -9.28 0.11
N SER A 45 -10.33 -10.02 0.17
CA SER A 45 -10.69 -10.77 1.37
C SER A 45 -9.67 -11.85 1.70
N LYS A 46 -9.07 -12.46 0.69
CA LYS A 46 -8.05 -13.47 0.90
C LYS A 46 -6.75 -12.88 1.42
N LEU A 47 -6.35 -11.75 0.85
CA LEU A 47 -5.10 -11.10 1.24
C LEU A 47 -5.23 -10.42 2.60
N PHE A 48 -6.39 -9.88 2.89
CA PHE A 48 -6.61 -9.09 4.11
C PHE A 48 -7.85 -9.58 4.84
N PRO A 49 -7.80 -10.81 5.38
CA PRO A 49 -9.01 -11.42 5.96
C PRO A 49 -9.57 -10.69 7.16
N ASN A 50 -8.74 -9.92 7.86
CA ASN A 50 -9.18 -9.19 9.04
C ASN A 50 -9.34 -7.70 8.79
N CYS A 51 -9.20 -7.26 7.53
CA CYS A 51 -9.25 -5.86 7.18
C CYS A 51 -10.53 -5.55 6.43
N LYS A 52 -11.21 -4.49 6.83
CA LYS A 52 -12.44 -4.07 6.18
C LYS A 52 -12.34 -2.64 5.68
N THR A 53 -11.17 -2.06 5.74
CA THR A 53 -10.96 -0.67 5.35
C THR A 53 -9.90 -0.57 4.27
N VAL A 54 -9.87 0.56 3.60
CA VAL A 54 -8.85 0.89 2.62
C VAL A 54 -8.17 2.19 3.05
N PRO A 55 -6.93 2.40 2.66
CA PRO A 55 -6.08 1.55 1.84
C PRO A 55 -5.47 0.40 2.61
N GLN A 56 -5.13 -0.68 1.88
CA GLN A 56 -4.30 -1.76 2.41
C GLN A 56 -3.09 -1.85 1.51
N ILE A 57 -1.92 -1.81 2.10
CA ILE A 57 -0.67 -1.57 1.36
C ILE A 57 0.28 -2.74 1.53
N ILE A 58 0.85 -3.17 0.42
CA ILE A 58 1.82 -4.25 0.39
C ILE A 58 3.13 -3.68 -0.18
N VAL A 59 4.21 -3.85 0.56
CA VAL A 59 5.54 -3.41 0.12
C VAL A 59 6.41 -4.65 -0.06
N GLY A 60 6.86 -4.86 -1.28
CA GLY A 60 7.73 -6.00 -1.56
C GLY A 60 7.13 -7.33 -1.18
N GLY A 61 5.81 -7.48 -1.32
CA GLY A 61 5.13 -8.70 -0.99
C GLY A 61 4.70 -8.83 0.47
N VAL A 62 4.99 -7.81 1.29
CA VAL A 62 4.65 -7.83 2.71
C VAL A 62 3.55 -6.82 3.00
N HIS A 63 2.47 -7.28 3.61
CA HIS A 63 1.37 -6.42 3.99
C HIS A 63 1.77 -5.60 5.21
N ILE A 64 1.77 -4.28 5.08
CA ILE A 64 2.19 -3.40 6.17
C ILE A 64 1.04 -2.66 6.83
N GLY A 65 -0.10 -2.57 6.19
CA GLY A 65 -1.26 -1.90 6.77
C GLY A 65 -1.78 -0.78 5.90
N GLY A 66 -2.27 0.28 6.52
CA GLY A 66 -2.84 1.41 5.83
C GLY A 66 -1.87 2.57 5.64
N TYR A 67 -2.44 3.74 5.40
CA TYR A 67 -1.63 4.94 5.14
C TYR A 67 -0.67 5.26 6.29
N ASN A 68 -1.17 5.20 7.52
CA ASN A 68 -0.30 5.53 8.66
C ASN A 68 0.87 4.56 8.77
N SER A 69 0.62 3.29 8.47
CA SER A 69 1.69 2.30 8.49
C SER A 69 2.73 2.57 7.42
N LEU A 70 2.28 3.01 6.24
CA LEU A 70 3.20 3.37 5.18
C LEU A 70 4.05 4.58 5.57
N LYS A 71 3.42 5.55 6.19
CA LYS A 71 4.12 6.75 6.65
C LYS A 71 5.19 6.38 7.66
N GLU A 72 4.85 5.52 8.62
CA GLU A 72 5.83 5.06 9.60
C GLU A 72 6.96 4.28 8.97
N TYR A 73 6.62 3.46 7.97
CA TYR A 73 7.62 2.70 7.25
C TYR A 73 8.69 3.63 6.66
N PHE A 74 8.26 4.73 6.05
CA PHE A 74 9.20 5.68 5.48
C PHE A 74 9.94 6.49 6.54
N GLU A 75 9.26 6.82 7.63
CA GLU A 75 9.88 7.57 8.72
C GLU A 75 10.98 6.77 9.41
N ASN A 76 10.84 5.47 9.40
CA ASN A 76 11.85 4.58 9.98
C ASN A 76 12.98 4.25 9.01
N GLY A 77 13.09 5.02 7.92
CA GLY A 77 14.19 4.87 6.98
C GLY A 77 14.06 3.67 6.07
N GLU A 78 12.85 3.19 5.89
CA GLU A 78 12.58 2.05 5.01
C GLU A 78 13.30 0.80 5.45
N LYS A 79 13.68 0.75 6.69
CA LYS A 79 14.38 -0.41 7.21
C LYS A 79 13.43 -1.27 8.00
N VAL A 80 13.26 -2.47 7.53
CA VAL A 80 12.57 -3.48 8.29
C VAL A 80 13.62 -4.31 8.94
N VAL A 81 13.75 -4.12 10.20
CA VAL A 81 14.79 -4.84 10.92
C VAL A 81 14.15 -5.93 11.73
#